data_27be1c6887eb6457c2f374f4fcd6e003
#
_entry.id   27be1c6887eb6457c2f374f4fcd6e003
#
_cell.length_a   1.000
_cell.length_b   1.000
_cell.length_c   1.000
_cell.angle_alpha   90.00
_cell.angle_beta   90.00
_cell.angle_gamma   90.00
#
_symmetry.space_group_name_H-M   'P 1'
#
loop_
_entity.id
_entity.type
_entity.pdbx_description
1 polymer ?
#
loop_
_entity_poly.entity_id
_entity_poly.type
_entity_poly.pdbx_seq_one_letter_code
_entity_poly.pdbx_strand_id
1 'polypeptide(L)'
;MNNDVQRNLMIFIASSFFAGMLVSTASAQSPRETSNDTKAIEAEGNTVSDVPASHDLNSLKQDHPSYLADYAYSEIPPDKKPADIVLDSLKDIPNGTPIEEIKRASDAFGLDFNFMRAVARIESDFDPKQRTGSYIGLFQLSKAEFAKYRSGDIFDARDNAVAAAYKFATEDTLFELSTHKKASFSDLYLIHQQGTRGAEEHVNHPDRIAWKSMCATDEGKTKGEKWCKRAIWENTLPSVKRVWKSVENLTSGVFLNMWHNQVNHFYSHYSGATTK
;
A
#
# COMPACT_ATOMS: atom_id res chain seq x y z
N MET A 1 -2.48 33.61 -21.75
CA MET A 1 -1.51 32.58 -21.37
C MET A 1 -2.35 31.38 -20.98
N ASN A 2 -2.42 30.41 -21.88
CA ASN A 2 -3.34 29.26 -21.79
C ASN A 2 -2.79 28.25 -20.79
N ASN A 3 -3.52 28.06 -19.70
CA ASN A 3 -3.32 26.94 -18.79
C ASN A 3 -4.03 25.69 -19.31
N ASP A 4 -3.49 25.08 -20.37
CA ASP A 4 -3.81 23.70 -20.72
C ASP A 4 -3.03 22.78 -19.75
N VAL A 5 -3.57 22.66 -18.55
CA VAL A 5 -3.24 21.52 -17.67
C VAL A 5 -3.78 20.30 -18.38
N GLN A 6 -2.90 19.59 -19.07
CA GLN A 6 -3.20 18.31 -19.69
C GLN A 6 -3.80 17.38 -18.63
N ARG A 7 -5.10 17.13 -18.73
CA ARG A 7 -5.78 16.05 -18.03
C ARG A 7 -5.18 14.74 -18.54
N ASN A 8 -4.18 14.25 -17.85
CA ASN A 8 -3.65 12.93 -18.10
C ASN A 8 -4.66 11.91 -17.58
N LEU A 9 -5.34 11.26 -18.51
CA LEU A 9 -6.21 10.13 -18.22
C LEU A 9 -5.31 8.97 -17.77
N MET A 10 -5.13 8.82 -16.45
CA MET A 10 -4.44 7.66 -15.88
C MET A 10 -5.44 6.51 -15.78
N ILE A 11 -5.11 5.38 -16.36
CA ILE A 11 -5.88 4.15 -16.22
C ILE A 11 -5.12 3.28 -15.25
N PHE A 12 -5.63 3.22 -14.02
CA PHE A 12 -5.10 2.33 -13.00
C PHE A 12 -5.54 0.89 -13.26
N ILE A 13 -4.63 -0.01 -13.06
CA ILE A 13 -4.92 -1.44 -13.08
C ILE A 13 -4.53 -1.96 -11.70
N ALA A 14 -5.50 -1.91 -10.77
CA ALA A 14 -5.28 -2.47 -9.45
C ALA A 14 -5.16 -3.98 -9.52
N SER A 15 -4.20 -4.46 -8.80
CA SER A 15 -4.00 -5.87 -8.51
C SER A 15 -5.03 -6.32 -7.49
N SER A 16 -6.12 -6.92 -7.96
CA SER A 16 -7.09 -7.57 -7.06
C SER A 16 -6.48 -8.86 -6.56
N PHE A 17 -5.84 -8.85 -5.40
CA PHE A 17 -5.43 -10.06 -4.71
C PHE A 17 -6.67 -10.78 -4.18
N PHE A 18 -7.14 -11.77 -4.93
CA PHE A 18 -7.87 -12.90 -4.37
C PHE A 18 -6.82 -13.93 -3.94
N ALA A 19 -6.35 -13.83 -2.70
CA ALA A 19 -5.69 -14.94 -2.05
C ALA A 19 -6.78 -15.96 -1.66
N GLY A 20 -7.16 -16.79 -2.62
CA GLY A 20 -7.90 -17.99 -2.34
C GLY A 20 -6.96 -18.96 -1.60
N MET A 21 -7.08 -19.03 -0.28
CA MET A 21 -6.52 -20.14 0.50
C MET A 21 -7.27 -21.42 0.08
N LEU A 22 -6.68 -22.18 -0.84
CA LEU A 22 -6.99 -23.59 -1.00
C LEU A 22 -6.40 -24.31 0.22
N VAL A 23 -7.25 -24.59 1.19
CA VAL A 23 -6.95 -25.55 2.26
C VAL A 23 -6.88 -26.92 1.62
N SER A 24 -5.65 -27.36 1.33
CA SER A 24 -5.39 -28.74 0.97
C SER A 24 -5.38 -29.58 2.25
N THR A 25 -6.43 -30.34 2.47
CA THR A 25 -6.48 -31.38 3.50
C THR A 25 -5.57 -32.53 3.08
N ALA A 26 -4.31 -32.49 3.52
CA ALA A 26 -3.43 -33.65 3.47
C ALA A 26 -3.70 -34.50 4.71
N SER A 27 -4.28 -35.68 4.52
CA SER A 27 -4.35 -36.75 5.51
C SER A 27 -2.96 -37.15 5.95
N ALA A 28 -2.61 -36.91 7.21
CA ALA A 28 -1.42 -37.44 7.83
C ALA A 28 -1.70 -38.88 8.32
N GLN A 29 -1.06 -39.84 7.68
CA GLN A 29 -0.85 -41.16 8.23
C GLN A 29 0.32 -41.13 9.20
N SER A 30 0.06 -41.59 10.42
CA SER A 30 1.05 -41.84 11.48
C SER A 30 1.93 -43.05 11.15
N PRO A 31 3.22 -43.03 11.42
CA PRO A 31 4.00 -44.19 11.72
C PRO A 31 4.40 -44.27 13.19
N ARG A 32 4.32 -45.47 13.69
CA ARG A 32 4.58 -46.04 14.99
C ARG A 32 5.94 -45.70 15.60
N GLU A 33 5.89 -45.73 16.94
CA GLU A 33 6.98 -45.76 17.91
C GLU A 33 8.11 -46.75 17.63
N THR A 34 9.31 -46.38 17.96
CA THR A 34 10.32 -47.25 18.59
C THR A 34 11.11 -46.49 19.64
N SER A 35 11.21 -47.10 20.80
CA SER A 35 11.80 -46.71 22.07
C SER A 35 13.33 -46.80 22.08
N ASN A 36 13.87 -46.21 23.15
CA ASN A 36 15.18 -46.41 23.80
C ASN A 36 16.23 -45.34 23.42
N ASP A 37 16.97 -44.69 24.31
CA ASP A 37 17.44 -45.02 25.64
C ASP A 37 17.92 -43.75 26.37
N THR A 38 17.82 -43.84 27.67
CA THR A 38 18.29 -42.98 28.76
C THR A 38 19.77 -42.62 28.69
N LYS A 39 20.14 -41.36 28.95
CA LYS A 39 21.27 -41.01 29.80
C LYS A 39 21.12 -39.63 30.42
N ALA A 40 20.97 -39.65 31.72
CA ALA A 40 21.10 -38.49 32.61
C ALA A 40 22.56 -38.06 32.70
N ILE A 41 22.79 -36.76 32.69
CA ILE A 41 23.98 -36.13 33.29
C ILE A 41 23.50 -34.96 34.14
N GLU A 42 23.78 -35.05 35.42
CA GLU A 42 23.52 -34.05 36.45
C GLU A 42 24.39 -32.81 36.30
N ALA A 43 23.78 -31.71 36.69
CA ALA A 43 24.21 -30.56 37.48
C ALA A 43 25.60 -29.96 37.27
N GLU A 44 25.60 -28.65 37.02
CA GLU A 44 26.23 -27.70 37.97
C GLU A 44 25.65 -26.30 37.73
N GLY A 45 25.29 -25.67 38.85
CA GLY A 45 24.70 -24.35 38.88
C GLY A 45 25.71 -23.26 38.56
N ASN A 46 25.24 -22.22 37.93
CA ASN A 46 25.86 -20.93 38.00
C ASN A 46 24.81 -19.84 38.16
N THR A 47 25.06 -19.06 39.16
CA THR A 47 24.33 -17.95 39.74
C THR A 47 23.80 -16.96 38.73
N VAL A 48 22.53 -16.64 38.96
CA VAL A 48 21.85 -15.47 38.44
C VAL A 48 22.59 -14.21 38.87
N SER A 49 23.02 -13.41 37.93
CA SER A 49 23.32 -12.01 38.17
C SER A 49 22.65 -11.15 37.08
N ASP A 50 21.78 -10.32 37.58
CA ASP A 50 21.34 -9.03 37.05
C ASP A 50 20.84 -8.97 35.61
N VAL A 51 19.55 -9.21 35.49
CA VAL A 51 18.72 -8.56 34.42
C VAL A 51 18.58 -7.09 34.82
N PRO A 52 19.07 -6.14 34.02
CA PRO A 52 18.75 -4.74 34.25
C PRO A 52 17.26 -4.55 34.09
N ALA A 53 16.66 -4.03 35.11
CA ALA A 53 15.27 -3.65 35.17
C ALA A 53 14.91 -2.65 34.05
N SER A 54 13.73 -2.85 33.48
CA SER A 54 12.91 -1.85 32.82
C SER A 54 13.60 -1.00 31.75
N HIS A 55 13.72 -1.54 30.56
CA HIS A 55 13.56 -0.65 29.39
C HIS A 55 12.12 -0.14 29.39
N ASP A 56 12.04 1.16 29.56
CA ASP A 56 10.81 1.93 29.54
C ASP A 56 10.10 1.71 28.19
N LEU A 57 9.13 0.79 28.14
CA LEU A 57 8.31 0.50 26.98
C LEU A 57 7.43 1.69 26.55
N ASN A 58 7.47 2.78 27.32
CA ASN A 58 6.77 4.03 27.01
C ASN A 58 7.52 4.94 26.03
N SER A 59 8.76 4.62 25.65
CA SER A 59 9.51 5.47 24.70
C SER A 59 9.30 5.11 23.23
N LEU A 60 8.67 3.97 22.93
CA LEU A 60 8.18 3.65 21.61
C LEU A 60 6.76 4.21 21.47
N LYS A 61 6.63 5.52 21.30
CA LYS A 61 5.46 6.09 20.65
C LYS A 61 5.44 5.48 19.24
N GLN A 62 4.69 4.39 19.09
CA GLN A 62 4.36 3.86 17.79
C GLN A 62 3.60 4.96 17.05
N ASP A 63 4.13 5.40 15.94
CA ASP A 63 3.50 6.37 15.05
C ASP A 63 2.23 5.82 14.38
N HIS A 64 1.85 4.56 14.68
CA HIS A 64 0.66 3.90 14.16
C HIS A 64 -0.37 3.66 15.27
N PRO A 65 -1.66 3.89 15.00
CA PRO A 65 -2.72 3.55 15.92
C PRO A 65 -2.67 2.06 16.30
N SER A 66 -2.70 1.76 17.60
CA SER A 66 -2.55 0.38 18.12
C SER A 66 -3.55 -0.62 17.52
N TYR A 67 -4.77 -0.15 17.19
CA TYR A 67 -5.79 -1.00 16.58
C TYR A 67 -5.44 -1.53 15.18
N LEU A 68 -4.52 -0.87 14.46
CA LEU A 68 -4.04 -1.39 13.17
C LEU A 68 -3.17 -2.62 13.36
N ALA A 69 -2.30 -2.63 14.38
CA ALA A 69 -1.49 -3.79 14.71
C ALA A 69 -2.39 -4.96 15.13
N ASP A 70 -3.36 -4.72 16.01
CA ASP A 70 -4.31 -5.75 16.46
C ASP A 70 -5.11 -6.33 15.29
N TYR A 71 -5.52 -5.50 14.33
CA TYR A 71 -6.25 -5.96 13.15
C TYR A 71 -5.38 -6.73 12.16
N ALA A 72 -4.14 -6.29 11.94
CA ALA A 72 -3.23 -6.91 10.98
C ALA A 72 -2.69 -8.27 11.47
N TYR A 73 -2.57 -8.46 12.79
CA TYR A 73 -1.97 -9.66 13.40
C TYR A 73 -2.97 -10.58 14.09
N SER A 74 -4.23 -10.20 14.22
CA SER A 74 -5.23 -11.04 14.87
C SER A 74 -5.62 -12.23 13.99
N GLU A 75 -5.55 -13.43 14.55
CA GLU A 75 -6.11 -14.64 13.91
C GLU A 75 -7.63 -14.57 13.79
N ILE A 76 -8.27 -13.79 14.66
CA ILE A 76 -9.71 -13.50 14.64
C ILE A 76 -9.87 -12.00 14.34
N PRO A 77 -10.26 -11.63 13.11
CA PRO A 77 -10.49 -10.23 12.79
C PRO A 77 -11.51 -9.59 13.73
N PRO A 78 -11.28 -8.37 14.21
CA PRO A 78 -12.27 -7.68 15.03
C PRO A 78 -13.57 -7.47 14.24
N ASP A 79 -14.70 -7.38 14.96
CA ASP A 79 -16.04 -7.23 14.38
C ASP A 79 -16.18 -5.99 13.48
N LYS A 80 -15.38 -4.95 13.74
CA LYS A 80 -15.36 -3.71 12.97
C LYS A 80 -13.99 -3.48 12.36
N LYS A 81 -13.95 -3.12 11.08
CA LYS A 81 -12.72 -2.66 10.43
C LYS A 81 -12.24 -1.35 11.04
N PRO A 82 -10.92 -1.08 11.08
CA PRO A 82 -10.38 0.21 11.51
C PRO A 82 -11.02 1.41 10.83
N ALA A 83 -11.32 1.32 9.53
CA ALA A 83 -12.02 2.36 8.80
C ALA A 83 -13.44 2.64 9.35
N ASP A 84 -14.17 1.61 9.79
CA ASP A 84 -15.51 1.78 10.38
C ASP A 84 -15.44 2.47 11.74
N ILE A 85 -14.40 2.16 12.54
CA ILE A 85 -14.14 2.82 13.83
C ILE A 85 -13.88 4.32 13.62
N VAL A 86 -13.03 4.66 12.64
CA VAL A 86 -12.72 6.06 12.29
C VAL A 86 -13.98 6.78 11.84
N LEU A 87 -14.79 6.18 10.97
CA LEU A 87 -16.00 6.81 10.46
C LEU A 87 -17.07 6.98 11.54
N ASP A 88 -17.19 6.02 12.46
CA ASP A 88 -18.05 6.17 13.63
C ASP A 88 -17.62 7.38 14.49
N SER A 89 -16.33 7.65 14.62
CA SER A 89 -15.82 8.82 15.34
C SER A 89 -16.09 10.15 14.62
N LEU A 90 -16.25 10.10 13.31
CA LEU A 90 -16.49 11.28 12.46
C LEU A 90 -17.98 11.53 12.15
N LYS A 91 -18.89 10.65 12.58
CA LYS A 91 -20.31 10.67 12.20
C LYS A 91 -21.05 11.99 12.53
N ASP A 92 -20.70 12.61 13.67
CA ASP A 92 -21.31 13.86 14.15
C ASP A 92 -20.60 15.11 13.60
N ILE A 93 -19.55 14.94 12.82
CA ILE A 93 -18.81 16.03 12.17
C ILE A 93 -19.34 16.18 10.74
N PRO A 94 -19.84 17.37 10.35
CA PRO A 94 -20.29 17.61 8.98
C PRO A 94 -19.19 17.29 7.96
N ASN A 95 -19.58 16.81 6.77
CA ASN A 95 -18.65 16.61 5.67
C ASN A 95 -17.99 17.94 5.30
N GLY A 96 -16.67 17.91 5.20
CA GLY A 96 -15.86 19.04 4.78
C GLY A 96 -15.54 19.01 3.29
N THR A 97 -14.62 19.86 2.90
CA THR A 97 -14.00 19.81 1.56
C THR A 97 -13.18 18.52 1.40
N PRO A 98 -12.91 18.06 0.17
CA PRO A 98 -12.05 16.90 -0.06
C PRO A 98 -10.70 16.97 0.68
N ILE A 99 -10.08 18.15 0.75
CA ILE A 99 -8.80 18.34 1.45
C ILE A 99 -8.96 18.18 2.97
N GLU A 100 -10.06 18.65 3.54
CA GLU A 100 -10.35 18.47 4.98
C GLU A 100 -10.61 16.99 5.30
N GLU A 101 -11.32 16.26 4.45
CA GLU A 101 -11.53 14.82 4.64
C GLU A 101 -10.24 14.02 4.51
N ILE A 102 -9.35 14.39 3.58
CA ILE A 102 -8.00 13.81 3.48
C ILE A 102 -7.21 14.07 4.76
N LYS A 103 -7.29 15.30 5.32
CA LYS A 103 -6.61 15.64 6.59
C LYS A 103 -7.11 14.78 7.75
N ARG A 104 -8.44 14.66 7.91
CA ARG A 104 -9.06 13.84 8.95
C ARG A 104 -8.65 12.37 8.84
N ALA A 105 -8.68 11.84 7.62
CA ALA A 105 -8.27 10.46 7.38
C ALA A 105 -6.77 10.25 7.65
N SER A 106 -5.91 11.19 7.24
CA SER A 106 -4.47 11.13 7.51
C SER A 106 -4.18 11.13 9.02
N ASP A 107 -4.82 12.04 9.76
CA ASP A 107 -4.63 12.15 11.21
C ASP A 107 -5.10 10.87 11.94
N ALA A 108 -6.24 10.32 11.51
CA ALA A 108 -6.81 9.13 12.12
C ALA A 108 -5.94 7.87 11.94
N PHE A 109 -5.20 7.77 10.84
CA PHE A 109 -4.33 6.62 10.54
C PHE A 109 -2.83 6.89 10.72
N GLY A 110 -2.46 8.06 11.26
CA GLY A 110 -1.05 8.43 11.49
C GLY A 110 -0.23 8.61 10.22
N LEU A 111 -0.87 8.95 9.10
CA LEU A 111 -0.22 9.17 7.81
C LEU A 111 0.18 10.62 7.61
N ASP A 112 1.24 10.85 6.85
CA ASP A 112 1.63 12.20 6.46
C ASP A 112 0.56 12.84 5.55
N PHE A 113 0.00 13.95 5.99
CA PHE A 113 -1.05 14.65 5.26
C PHE A 113 -0.59 15.19 3.91
N ASN A 114 0.67 15.65 3.79
CA ASN A 114 1.19 16.16 2.53
C ASN A 114 1.42 15.04 1.52
N PHE A 115 1.78 13.85 2.00
CA PHE A 115 1.81 12.65 1.16
C PHE A 115 0.41 12.31 0.64
N MET A 116 -0.58 12.22 1.51
CA MET A 116 -1.95 11.91 1.08
C MET A 116 -2.51 12.97 0.12
N ARG A 117 -2.19 14.25 0.33
CA ARG A 117 -2.52 15.32 -0.63
C ARG A 117 -1.82 15.14 -1.97
N ALA A 118 -0.53 14.77 -1.97
CA ALA A 118 0.22 14.53 -3.19
C ALA A 118 -0.41 13.39 -4.00
N VAL A 119 -0.80 12.30 -3.33
CA VAL A 119 -1.50 11.18 -3.98
C VAL A 119 -2.84 11.63 -4.56
N ALA A 120 -3.71 12.25 -3.77
CA ALA A 120 -5.03 12.69 -4.25
C ALA A 120 -4.92 13.70 -5.41
N ARG A 121 -3.87 14.54 -5.42
CA ARG A 121 -3.56 15.44 -6.54
C ARG A 121 -3.23 14.66 -7.81
N ILE A 122 -2.41 13.63 -7.70
CA ILE A 122 -2.01 12.78 -8.83
C ILE A 122 -3.23 12.02 -9.36
N GLU A 123 -4.04 11.45 -8.46
CA GLU A 123 -5.11 10.54 -8.80
C GLU A 123 -6.35 11.21 -9.40
N SER A 124 -6.76 12.34 -8.82
CA SER A 124 -8.07 12.92 -9.13
C SER A 124 -8.09 14.45 -9.21
N ASP A 125 -6.96 15.11 -8.92
CA ASP A 125 -6.97 16.56 -8.72
C ASP A 125 -7.98 17.01 -7.64
N PHE A 126 -8.13 16.21 -6.58
CA PHE A 126 -9.09 16.38 -5.48
C PHE A 126 -10.57 16.29 -5.90
N ASP A 127 -10.89 15.73 -7.05
CA ASP A 127 -12.27 15.50 -7.47
C ASP A 127 -12.81 14.16 -6.94
N PRO A 128 -13.75 14.15 -5.96
CA PRO A 128 -14.29 12.91 -5.41
C PRO A 128 -15.17 12.16 -6.42
N LYS A 129 -15.57 12.82 -7.50
CA LYS A 129 -16.39 12.22 -8.57
C LYS A 129 -15.55 11.74 -9.77
N GLN A 130 -14.22 11.95 -9.71
CA GLN A 130 -13.32 11.48 -10.77
C GLN A 130 -13.49 9.98 -10.99
N ARG A 131 -13.52 9.59 -12.25
CA ARG A 131 -13.59 8.20 -12.66
C ARG A 131 -12.66 7.94 -13.84
N THR A 132 -11.78 6.96 -13.68
CA THR A 132 -10.88 6.50 -14.72
C THR A 132 -11.03 5.00 -14.90
N GLY A 133 -11.81 4.59 -15.91
CA GLY A 133 -12.16 3.18 -16.10
C GLY A 133 -12.97 2.61 -14.94
N SER A 134 -12.40 1.65 -14.21
CA SER A 134 -13.00 1.01 -13.04
C SER A 134 -12.64 1.69 -11.71
N TYR A 135 -11.81 2.74 -11.72
CA TYR A 135 -11.31 3.43 -10.55
C TYR A 135 -12.08 4.71 -10.29
N ILE A 136 -12.34 5.01 -9.03
CA ILE A 136 -13.31 6.01 -8.60
C ILE A 136 -12.78 6.80 -7.40
N GLY A 137 -13.09 8.09 -7.39
CA GLY A 137 -12.97 8.97 -6.25
C GLY A 137 -11.58 9.60 -6.08
N LEU A 138 -11.35 10.20 -4.93
CA LEU A 138 -10.16 10.98 -4.61
C LEU A 138 -8.85 10.20 -4.82
N PHE A 139 -8.84 8.91 -4.46
CA PHE A 139 -7.69 8.03 -4.50
C PHE A 139 -7.81 6.94 -5.56
N GLN A 140 -8.73 7.10 -6.51
CA GLN A 140 -8.91 6.16 -7.62
C GLN A 140 -8.89 4.69 -7.17
N LEU A 141 -9.76 4.34 -6.24
CA LEU A 141 -9.92 2.97 -5.76
C LEU A 141 -10.85 2.18 -6.68
N SER A 142 -10.55 0.92 -6.93
CA SER A 142 -11.52 0.00 -7.53
C SER A 142 -12.63 -0.33 -6.52
N LYS A 143 -13.81 -0.76 -7.00
CA LYS A 143 -14.89 -1.18 -6.10
C LYS A 143 -14.47 -2.33 -5.18
N ALA A 144 -13.62 -3.24 -5.66
CA ALA A 144 -13.13 -4.38 -4.88
C ALA A 144 -12.18 -3.91 -3.76
N GLU A 145 -11.25 -3.01 -4.07
CA GLU A 145 -10.37 -2.41 -3.06
C GLU A 145 -11.16 -1.61 -2.04
N PHE A 146 -12.06 -0.75 -2.50
CA PHE A 146 -12.92 0.01 -1.58
C PHE A 146 -13.67 -0.91 -0.63
N ALA A 147 -14.34 -1.95 -1.13
CA ALA A 147 -15.06 -2.92 -0.30
C ALA A 147 -14.17 -3.71 0.68
N LYS A 148 -12.90 -3.94 0.31
CA LYS A 148 -11.93 -4.57 1.21
C LYS A 148 -11.64 -3.70 2.43
N TYR A 149 -11.46 -2.42 2.24
CA TYR A 149 -11.05 -1.49 3.29
C TYR A 149 -12.22 -0.78 3.96
N ARG A 150 -13.34 -0.56 3.25
CA ARG A 150 -14.48 0.21 3.72
C ARG A 150 -15.81 -0.26 3.09
N SER A 151 -16.93 -0.03 3.82
CA SER A 151 -18.31 -0.06 3.30
C SER A 151 -18.85 1.37 3.23
N GLY A 152 -19.58 1.75 2.18
CA GLY A 152 -20.16 3.08 2.04
C GLY A 152 -20.22 3.56 0.60
N ASP A 153 -20.13 4.88 0.38
CA ASP A 153 -20.15 5.48 -0.95
C ASP A 153 -18.73 5.82 -1.43
N ILE A 154 -18.24 5.08 -2.41
CA ILE A 154 -16.92 5.31 -3.02
C ILE A 154 -16.78 6.72 -3.65
N PHE A 155 -17.89 7.40 -3.93
CA PHE A 155 -17.92 8.78 -4.44
C PHE A 155 -17.99 9.83 -3.32
N ASP A 156 -18.21 9.43 -2.07
CA ASP A 156 -18.11 10.31 -0.92
C ASP A 156 -16.64 10.58 -0.59
N ALA A 157 -16.29 11.86 -0.38
CA ALA A 157 -14.90 12.26 -0.15
C ALA A 157 -14.34 11.66 1.15
N ARG A 158 -15.15 11.62 2.22
CA ARG A 158 -14.75 11.05 3.52
C ARG A 158 -14.56 9.55 3.43
N ASP A 159 -15.54 8.83 2.88
CA ASP A 159 -15.49 7.38 2.75
C ASP A 159 -14.29 6.95 1.89
N ASN A 160 -14.05 7.65 0.77
CA ASN A 160 -12.92 7.36 -0.11
C ASN A 160 -11.56 7.65 0.54
N ALA A 161 -11.44 8.80 1.24
CA ALA A 161 -10.21 9.17 1.94
C ALA A 161 -9.89 8.21 3.10
N VAL A 162 -10.89 7.82 3.89
CA VAL A 162 -10.72 6.87 5.00
C VAL A 162 -10.34 5.47 4.48
N ALA A 163 -10.97 5.00 3.40
CA ALA A 163 -10.61 3.72 2.77
C ALA A 163 -9.17 3.72 2.26
N ALA A 164 -8.75 4.81 1.60
CA ALA A 164 -7.40 4.96 1.09
C ALA A 164 -6.37 5.06 2.22
N ALA A 165 -6.65 5.83 3.27
CA ALA A 165 -5.76 5.97 4.42
C ALA A 165 -5.56 4.62 5.12
N TYR A 166 -6.64 3.86 5.35
CA TYR A 166 -6.52 2.52 5.90
C TYR A 166 -5.71 1.58 5.00
N LYS A 167 -5.92 1.66 3.67
CA LYS A 167 -5.12 0.90 2.70
C LYS A 167 -3.63 1.24 2.83
N PHE A 168 -3.24 2.53 2.80
CA PHE A 168 -1.85 2.96 2.91
C PHE A 168 -1.21 2.56 4.23
N ALA A 169 -1.90 2.73 5.36
CA ALA A 169 -1.39 2.31 6.66
C ALA A 169 -1.17 0.79 6.73
N THR A 170 -2.07 0.00 6.13
CA THR A 170 -1.91 -1.46 6.04
C THR A 170 -0.71 -1.82 5.16
N GLU A 171 -0.56 -1.18 4.01
CA GLU A 171 0.53 -1.44 3.06
C GLU A 171 1.90 -1.04 3.64
N ASP A 172 1.98 0.08 4.38
CA ASP A 172 3.21 0.50 5.09
C ASP A 172 3.62 -0.52 6.14
N THR A 173 2.66 -0.97 6.97
CA THR A 173 2.89 -2.01 7.97
C THR A 173 3.37 -3.32 7.34
N LEU A 174 2.72 -3.79 6.28
CA LEU A 174 3.12 -5.02 5.59
C LEU A 174 4.49 -4.89 4.91
N PHE A 175 4.80 -3.73 4.35
CA PHE A 175 6.12 -3.46 3.77
C PHE A 175 7.22 -3.51 4.85
N GLU A 176 7.00 -2.85 5.98
CA GLU A 176 7.94 -2.85 7.11
C GLU A 176 8.18 -4.27 7.64
N LEU A 177 7.11 -5.05 7.81
CA LEU A 177 7.20 -6.45 8.24
C LEU A 177 8.00 -7.33 7.28
N SER A 178 7.78 -7.15 5.98
CA SER A 178 8.41 -8.00 4.97
C SER A 178 9.85 -7.62 4.69
N THR A 179 10.19 -6.33 4.81
CA THR A 179 11.50 -5.79 4.41
C THR A 179 12.38 -5.37 5.58
N HIS A 180 11.82 -5.25 6.79
CA HIS A 180 12.45 -4.65 7.99
C HIS A 180 12.93 -3.20 7.73
N LYS A 181 12.24 -2.49 6.83
CA LYS A 181 12.54 -1.09 6.47
C LYS A 181 11.24 -0.31 6.37
N LYS A 182 11.28 0.95 6.79
CA LYS A 182 10.16 1.87 6.60
C LYS A 182 10.03 2.20 5.11
N ALA A 183 8.81 2.16 4.57
CA ALA A 183 8.56 2.53 3.19
C ALA A 183 8.77 4.04 2.99
N SER A 184 9.35 4.43 1.87
CA SER A 184 9.29 5.82 1.43
C SER A 184 7.90 6.14 0.87
N PHE A 185 7.54 7.41 0.78
CA PHE A 185 6.29 7.83 0.15
C PHE A 185 6.17 7.37 -1.30
N SER A 186 7.29 7.30 -2.01
CA SER A 186 7.34 6.80 -3.37
C SER A 186 7.12 5.30 -3.45
N ASP A 187 7.61 4.54 -2.46
CA ASP A 187 7.36 3.10 -2.38
C ASP A 187 5.89 2.83 -2.11
N LEU A 188 5.28 3.55 -1.15
CA LEU A 188 3.85 3.43 -0.84
C LEU A 188 2.98 3.76 -2.06
N TYR A 189 3.32 4.83 -2.79
CA TYR A 189 2.59 5.17 -4.01
C TYR A 189 2.75 4.10 -5.09
N LEU A 190 3.95 3.54 -5.26
CA LEU A 190 4.20 2.46 -6.20
C LEU A 190 3.39 1.20 -5.84
N ILE A 191 3.35 0.86 -4.54
CA ILE A 191 2.54 -0.25 -4.04
C ILE A 191 1.05 0.01 -4.31
N HIS A 192 0.58 1.23 -4.06
CA HIS A 192 -0.79 1.63 -4.36
C HIS A 192 -1.13 1.41 -5.83
N GLN A 193 -0.23 1.75 -6.73
CA GLN A 193 -0.44 1.74 -8.17
C GLN A 193 -0.23 0.37 -8.82
N GLN A 194 0.79 -0.39 -8.39
CA GLN A 194 1.21 -1.64 -9.02
C GLN A 194 0.94 -2.89 -8.15
N GLY A 195 0.43 -2.69 -6.93
CA GLY A 195 0.37 -3.73 -5.90
C GLY A 195 1.76 -4.10 -5.36
N THR A 196 1.82 -4.73 -4.19
CA THR A 196 3.08 -5.08 -3.51
C THR A 196 4.01 -5.91 -4.41
N ARG A 197 3.49 -6.94 -5.06
CA ARG A 197 4.30 -7.81 -5.94
C ARG A 197 4.79 -7.09 -7.20
N GLY A 198 3.98 -6.21 -7.77
CA GLY A 198 4.40 -5.38 -8.92
C GLY A 198 5.52 -4.42 -8.51
N ALA A 199 5.38 -3.76 -7.36
CA ALA A 199 6.41 -2.88 -6.81
C ALA A 199 7.73 -3.63 -6.54
N GLU A 200 7.68 -4.79 -5.89
CA GLU A 200 8.83 -5.66 -5.66
C GLU A 200 9.56 -6.03 -6.96
N GLU A 201 8.82 -6.47 -7.98
CA GLU A 201 9.41 -6.86 -9.27
C GLU A 201 10.10 -5.69 -9.98
N HIS A 202 9.54 -4.49 -9.88
CA HIS A 202 10.18 -3.30 -10.44
C HIS A 202 11.45 -2.90 -9.68
N VAL A 203 11.40 -2.90 -8.34
CA VAL A 203 12.53 -2.50 -7.48
C VAL A 203 13.70 -3.48 -7.61
N ASN A 204 13.40 -4.78 -7.61
CA ASN A 204 14.44 -5.82 -7.67
C ASN A 204 15.08 -5.98 -9.07
N HIS A 205 14.41 -5.49 -10.11
CA HIS A 205 14.85 -5.64 -11.48
C HIS A 205 14.79 -4.33 -12.27
N PRO A 206 15.53 -3.28 -11.88
CA PRO A 206 15.43 -1.95 -12.48
C PRO A 206 15.80 -1.90 -13.97
N ASP A 207 16.68 -2.78 -14.42
CA ASP A 207 17.12 -2.85 -15.83
C ASP A 207 16.18 -3.69 -16.70
N ARG A 208 15.25 -4.44 -16.10
CA ARG A 208 14.27 -5.23 -16.85
C ARG A 208 13.26 -4.29 -17.50
N ILE A 209 12.80 -4.66 -18.70
CA ILE A 209 11.67 -3.98 -19.34
C ILE A 209 10.45 -4.00 -18.40
N ALA A 210 9.85 -2.86 -18.13
CA ALA A 210 8.85 -2.67 -17.08
C ALA A 210 7.64 -3.61 -17.22
N TRP A 211 7.12 -3.79 -18.44
CA TRP A 211 5.99 -4.71 -18.62
C TRP A 211 6.35 -6.17 -18.32
N LYS A 212 7.62 -6.58 -18.48
CA LYS A 212 8.07 -7.94 -18.10
C LYS A 212 8.12 -8.11 -16.60
N SER A 213 8.45 -7.07 -15.83
CA SER A 213 8.35 -7.08 -14.38
C SER A 213 6.89 -7.24 -13.93
N MET A 214 5.96 -6.51 -14.55
CA MET A 214 4.53 -6.69 -14.28
C MET A 214 4.05 -8.10 -14.64
N CYS A 215 4.53 -8.67 -15.75
CA CYS A 215 4.20 -10.04 -16.15
C CYS A 215 4.83 -11.13 -15.26
N ALA A 216 5.81 -10.82 -14.45
CA ALA A 216 6.39 -11.76 -13.49
C ALA A 216 5.50 -11.98 -12.27
N THR A 217 4.56 -11.08 -12.00
CA THR A 217 3.54 -11.23 -10.94
C THR A 217 2.54 -12.34 -11.30
N ASP A 218 1.86 -12.91 -10.31
CA ASP A 218 0.85 -13.96 -10.55
C ASP A 218 -0.35 -13.40 -11.33
N GLU A 219 -0.73 -12.16 -11.08
CA GLU A 219 -1.75 -11.48 -11.87
C GLU A 219 -1.33 -11.29 -13.32
N GLY A 220 -0.09 -10.85 -13.54
CA GLY A 220 0.48 -10.67 -14.87
C GLY A 220 0.56 -11.98 -15.65
N LYS A 221 0.98 -13.08 -15.00
CA LYS A 221 0.97 -14.43 -15.59
C LYS A 221 -0.44 -14.86 -16.02
N THR A 222 -1.42 -14.58 -15.16
CA THR A 222 -2.83 -14.94 -15.43
C THR A 222 -3.43 -14.11 -16.55
N LYS A 223 -3.19 -12.79 -16.57
CA LYS A 223 -3.79 -11.85 -17.53
C LYS A 223 -3.03 -11.74 -18.85
N GLY A 224 -1.76 -12.13 -18.87
CA GLY A 224 -0.94 -12.24 -20.05
C GLY A 224 -0.30 -10.94 -20.53
N GLU A 225 0.58 -11.07 -21.52
CA GLU A 225 1.49 -10.01 -22.02
C GLU A 225 0.77 -8.72 -22.45
N LYS A 226 -0.35 -8.84 -23.18
CA LYS A 226 -1.10 -7.69 -23.65
C LYS A 226 -1.59 -6.83 -22.49
N TRP A 227 -2.03 -7.46 -21.41
CA TRP A 227 -2.46 -6.77 -20.20
C TRP A 227 -1.26 -6.11 -19.50
N CYS A 228 -0.13 -6.82 -19.34
CA CYS A 228 1.08 -6.28 -18.72
C CYS A 228 1.58 -5.02 -19.45
N LYS A 229 1.65 -5.07 -20.77
CA LYS A 229 2.05 -3.92 -21.60
C LYS A 229 1.11 -2.73 -21.41
N ARG A 230 -0.19 -2.99 -21.38
CA ARG A 230 -1.20 -1.96 -21.15
C ARG A 230 -1.07 -1.38 -19.74
N ALA A 231 -0.93 -2.24 -18.71
CA ALA A 231 -0.78 -1.84 -17.32
C ALA A 231 0.36 -0.83 -17.12
N ILE A 232 1.49 -1.07 -17.76
CA ILE A 232 2.63 -0.16 -17.68
C ILE A 232 2.45 1.07 -18.58
N TRP A 233 2.05 0.86 -19.84
CA TRP A 233 2.04 1.98 -20.79
C TRP A 233 0.95 3.00 -20.48
N GLU A 234 -0.23 2.58 -20.07
CA GLU A 234 -1.31 3.49 -19.68
C GLU A 234 -0.92 4.32 -18.45
N ASN A 235 -0.19 3.73 -17.52
CA ASN A 235 0.34 4.38 -16.32
C ASN A 235 1.69 5.12 -16.53
N THR A 236 2.15 5.27 -17.76
CA THR A 236 3.35 6.04 -18.07
C THR A 236 2.99 7.48 -18.44
N LEU A 237 3.66 8.46 -17.83
CA LEU A 237 3.43 9.88 -18.10
C LEU A 237 3.72 10.24 -19.56
N PRO A 238 2.98 11.17 -20.16
CA PRO A 238 3.17 11.60 -21.55
C PRO A 238 4.58 12.10 -21.86
N SER A 239 5.24 12.76 -20.91
CA SER A 239 6.64 13.19 -21.06
C SER A 239 7.58 12.02 -21.28
N VAL A 240 7.41 10.94 -20.51
CA VAL A 240 8.22 9.72 -20.63
C VAL A 240 7.84 8.97 -21.90
N LYS A 241 6.57 8.86 -22.26
CA LYS A 241 6.10 8.27 -23.53
C LYS A 241 6.73 8.95 -24.74
N ARG A 242 6.90 10.28 -24.72
CA ARG A 242 7.54 11.02 -25.83
C ARG A 242 8.99 10.65 -26.03
N VAL A 243 9.71 10.33 -24.94
CA VAL A 243 11.12 9.94 -24.99
C VAL A 243 11.27 8.47 -25.40
N TRP A 244 10.57 7.59 -24.72
CA TRP A 244 10.75 6.14 -24.85
C TRP A 244 9.99 5.51 -26.03
N LYS A 245 8.99 6.20 -26.58
CA LYS A 245 8.23 5.86 -27.79
C LYS A 245 7.42 4.56 -27.71
N SER A 246 7.85 3.57 -26.92
CA SER A 246 7.22 2.26 -26.82
C SER A 246 7.43 1.66 -25.42
N VAL A 247 6.45 0.88 -24.96
CA VAL A 247 6.55 0.09 -23.74
C VAL A 247 7.65 -0.98 -23.82
N GLU A 248 8.03 -1.36 -25.04
CA GLU A 248 9.07 -2.35 -25.28
C GLU A 248 10.48 -1.87 -24.87
N ASN A 249 10.66 -0.57 -24.78
CA ASN A 249 11.95 0.03 -24.43
C ASN A 249 11.98 0.57 -23.00
N LEU A 250 10.81 0.73 -22.34
CA LEU A 250 10.71 1.33 -21.02
C LEU A 250 11.19 0.36 -19.95
N THR A 251 12.27 0.71 -19.23
CA THR A 251 12.77 -0.12 -18.12
C THR A 251 12.01 0.14 -16.82
N SER A 252 12.06 -0.83 -15.90
CA SER A 252 11.51 -0.70 -14.55
C SER A 252 12.09 0.50 -13.81
N GLY A 253 13.39 0.73 -13.90
CA GLY A 253 14.03 1.87 -13.24
C GLY A 253 13.52 3.22 -13.75
N VAL A 254 13.30 3.35 -15.05
CA VAL A 254 12.71 4.58 -15.63
C VAL A 254 11.26 4.75 -15.17
N PHE A 255 10.48 3.69 -15.13
CA PHE A 255 9.10 3.71 -14.65
C PHE A 255 9.04 4.10 -13.16
N LEU A 256 9.90 3.53 -12.31
CA LEU A 256 10.06 3.89 -10.90
C LEU A 256 10.41 5.37 -10.72
N ASN A 257 11.49 5.81 -11.37
CA ASN A 257 11.97 7.18 -11.25
C ASN A 257 10.93 8.22 -11.68
N MET A 258 10.13 7.89 -12.69
CA MET A 258 9.02 8.74 -13.12
C MET A 258 8.03 8.99 -11.98
N TRP A 259 7.64 7.95 -11.26
CA TRP A 259 6.68 8.05 -10.15
C TRP A 259 7.30 8.66 -8.90
N HIS A 260 8.55 8.31 -8.58
CA HIS A 260 9.32 8.95 -7.51
C HIS A 260 9.36 10.48 -7.69
N ASN A 261 9.69 10.92 -8.90
CA ASN A 261 9.74 12.34 -9.23
C ASN A 261 8.36 13.01 -9.11
N GLN A 262 7.30 12.33 -9.53
CA GLN A 262 5.94 12.87 -9.48
C GLN A 262 5.45 13.05 -8.04
N VAL A 263 5.63 12.02 -7.20
CA VAL A 263 5.26 12.08 -5.77
C VAL A 263 6.08 13.15 -5.06
N ASN A 264 7.40 13.16 -5.24
CA ASN A 264 8.28 14.14 -4.60
C ASN A 264 7.97 15.57 -5.03
N HIS A 265 7.61 15.78 -6.29
CA HIS A 265 7.21 17.11 -6.78
C HIS A 265 6.00 17.65 -6.02
N PHE A 266 4.91 16.89 -5.91
CA PHE A 266 3.72 17.34 -5.21
C PHE A 266 3.91 17.36 -3.69
N TYR A 267 4.63 16.40 -3.12
CA TYR A 267 4.96 16.40 -1.71
C TYR A 267 5.74 17.67 -1.30
N SER A 268 6.81 18.00 -2.04
CA SER A 268 7.61 19.21 -1.80
C SER A 268 6.77 20.48 -1.93
N HIS A 269 5.88 20.53 -2.91
CA HIS A 269 4.96 21.65 -3.09
C HIS A 269 4.06 21.85 -1.87
N TYR A 270 3.55 20.78 -1.27
CA TYR A 270 2.63 20.86 -0.13
C TYR A 270 3.32 21.00 1.23
N SER A 271 4.52 20.45 1.39
CA SER A 271 5.31 20.57 2.62
C SER A 271 6.04 21.90 2.76
N GLY A 272 6.04 22.74 1.71
CA GLY A 272 6.81 23.99 1.67
C GLY A 272 8.33 23.76 1.58
N ALA A 273 8.76 22.54 1.33
CA ALA A 273 10.16 22.22 1.09
C ALA A 273 10.57 22.72 -0.29
N THR A 274 11.36 23.80 -0.32
CA THR A 274 11.93 24.29 -1.58
C THR A 274 12.87 23.23 -2.13
N THR A 275 12.56 22.66 -3.28
CA THR A 275 13.52 21.85 -4.03
C THR A 275 14.70 22.73 -4.41
N LYS A 276 15.84 22.53 -3.74
CA LYS A 276 17.11 23.14 -4.11
C LYS A 276 17.68 22.47 -5.35
#